data_e2f4593ce37de8bf74582340a96abe04
#
_entry.id   e2f4593ce37de8bf74582340a96abe04
#
_cell.length_a   1.000
_cell.length_b   1.000
_cell.length_c   1.000
_cell.angle_alpha   90.00
_cell.angle_beta   90.00
_cell.angle_gamma   90.00
#
_symmetry.space_group_name_H-M   'P 1'
#
loop_
_entity.id
_entity.type
_entity.pdbx_description
1 polymer ?
#
loop_
_entity_poly.entity_id
_entity_poly.type
_entity_poly.pdbx_seq_one_letter_code
_entity_poly.pdbx_strand_id
1 'polypeptide(L)'
;MLYDTSSLMKCQVKKYSGLNFARKIRYVAPDVSSRIWYCGTSIGLTYDGLIASANFCKNRFCPTCQWRRSVKLFRQNYECFEWIKEKYPGCRFVFLTLTVRNVPIDSLSSRLVDMSAAWNRFTQRRDFKCLGLLGWLRVLEITRNSFTGSYHPHFHVVLVVPAGCWLPDHAWWLRCWQLAARDASIMFVNLRVVDGSKSSIEEVSKYVVKDSDFSGSAWVSEFPELYKALSHVRCFSPAGCWRDSRRALGFVDPDKDSLTDDVSTGGKIQDFVYLYNFKMFACIGFH
;
A
#
# COMPACT_ATOMS: atom_id res chain seq x y z
N MET A 1 -13.91 14.11 30.54
CA MET A 1 -12.75 13.66 29.73
C MET A 1 -13.21 13.57 28.29
N LEU A 2 -12.62 14.34 27.39
CA LEU A 2 -12.88 14.23 25.94
C LEU A 2 -12.05 13.06 25.43
N TYR A 3 -12.70 11.95 25.13
CA TYR A 3 -12.07 10.79 24.49
C TYR A 3 -11.65 11.17 23.07
N ASP A 4 -10.46 10.72 22.63
CA ASP A 4 -10.04 10.89 21.22
C ASP A 4 -10.89 10.00 20.31
N THR A 5 -11.92 10.59 19.73
CA THR A 5 -12.82 9.93 18.77
C THR A 5 -12.37 10.10 17.32
N SER A 6 -11.18 10.69 17.07
CA SER A 6 -10.70 10.97 15.72
C SER A 6 -10.55 9.70 14.86
N SER A 7 -10.09 8.60 15.45
CA SER A 7 -10.01 7.30 14.80
C SER A 7 -11.40 6.76 14.44
N LEU A 8 -12.39 6.90 15.34
CA LEU A 8 -13.76 6.45 15.11
C LEU A 8 -14.43 7.24 13.97
N MET A 9 -14.24 8.56 13.94
CA MET A 9 -14.77 9.41 12.86
C MET A 9 -14.18 9.03 11.50
N LYS A 10 -12.87 8.77 11.43
CA LYS A 10 -12.21 8.29 10.21
C LYS A 10 -12.75 6.91 9.81
N CYS A 11 -12.93 5.99 10.77
CA CYS A 11 -13.57 4.71 10.53
C CYS A 11 -14.97 4.87 9.94
N GLN A 12 -15.78 5.79 10.44
CA GLN A 12 -17.14 6.04 9.96
C GLN A 12 -17.15 6.53 8.51
N VAL A 13 -16.29 7.50 8.15
CA VAL A 13 -16.14 7.98 6.77
C VAL A 13 -15.74 6.85 5.84
N LYS A 14 -14.74 6.06 6.21
CA LYS A 14 -14.25 4.93 5.40
C LYS A 14 -15.26 3.78 5.34
N LYS A 15 -16.04 3.57 6.41
CA LYS A 15 -17.15 2.63 6.42
C LYS A 15 -18.23 3.03 5.41
N TYR A 16 -18.61 4.31 5.37
CA TYR A 16 -19.57 4.81 4.38
C TYR A 16 -19.07 4.59 2.93
N SER A 17 -17.80 4.91 2.66
CA SER A 17 -17.18 4.62 1.37
C SER A 17 -17.22 3.13 1.05
N GLY A 18 -16.96 2.27 2.04
CA GLY A 18 -17.03 0.80 1.90
C GLY A 18 -18.42 0.29 1.55
N LEU A 19 -19.46 0.83 2.19
CA LEU A 19 -20.86 0.47 1.89
C LEU A 19 -21.24 0.87 0.46
N ASN A 20 -20.83 2.07 0.01
CA ASN A 20 -21.07 2.52 -1.36
C ASN A 20 -20.35 1.65 -2.39
N PHE A 21 -19.10 1.28 -2.10
CA PHE A 21 -18.33 0.36 -2.93
C PHE A 21 -19.01 -1.02 -3.01
N ALA A 22 -19.38 -1.60 -1.87
CA ALA A 22 -20.06 -2.89 -1.79
C ALA A 22 -21.36 -2.91 -2.59
N ARG A 23 -22.19 -1.85 -2.49
CA ARG A 23 -23.43 -1.73 -3.27
C ARG A 23 -23.18 -1.79 -4.77
N LYS A 24 -22.12 -1.14 -5.25
CA LYS A 24 -21.78 -1.13 -6.69
C LYS A 24 -21.43 -2.52 -7.21
N ILE A 25 -20.65 -3.29 -6.45
CA ILE A 25 -20.14 -4.60 -6.90
C ILE A 25 -21.04 -5.79 -6.52
N ARG A 26 -22.18 -5.58 -5.88
CA ARG A 26 -23.02 -6.64 -5.30
C ARG A 26 -23.47 -7.73 -6.30
N TYR A 27 -23.64 -7.36 -7.56
CA TYR A 27 -24.11 -8.29 -8.61
C TYR A 27 -22.96 -8.95 -9.38
N VAL A 28 -21.78 -8.35 -9.40
CA VAL A 28 -20.61 -8.85 -10.13
C VAL A 28 -19.63 -9.60 -9.23
N ALA A 29 -19.67 -9.33 -7.91
CA ALA A 29 -18.81 -9.98 -6.92
C ALA A 29 -19.52 -10.06 -5.54
N PRO A 30 -20.59 -10.87 -5.39
CA PRO A 30 -21.45 -10.88 -4.20
C PRO A 30 -20.70 -11.22 -2.91
N ASP A 31 -19.77 -12.19 -2.95
CA ASP A 31 -18.97 -12.59 -1.77
C ASP A 31 -18.05 -11.48 -1.31
N VAL A 32 -17.38 -10.79 -2.24
CA VAL A 32 -16.52 -9.66 -1.93
C VAL A 32 -17.34 -8.50 -1.39
N SER A 33 -18.49 -8.23 -2.01
CA SER A 33 -19.46 -7.23 -1.56
C SER A 33 -19.90 -7.47 -0.12
N SER A 34 -20.32 -8.70 0.20
CA SER A 34 -20.75 -9.08 1.55
C SER A 34 -19.65 -8.86 2.60
N ARG A 35 -18.43 -9.32 2.31
CA ARG A 35 -17.28 -9.13 3.21
C ARG A 35 -16.96 -7.65 3.45
N ILE A 36 -17.05 -6.79 2.44
CA ILE A 36 -16.84 -5.35 2.58
C ILE A 36 -18.02 -4.69 3.31
N TRP A 37 -19.24 -5.15 3.06
CA TRP A 37 -20.45 -4.65 3.72
C TRP A 37 -20.36 -4.79 5.24
N TYR A 38 -19.91 -5.93 5.72
CA TYR A 38 -19.78 -6.20 7.17
C TYR A 38 -18.41 -5.79 7.76
N CYS A 39 -17.48 -5.34 6.95
CA CYS A 39 -16.16 -4.94 7.42
C CYS A 39 -16.22 -3.74 8.37
N GLY A 40 -15.60 -3.87 9.54
CA GLY A 40 -15.51 -2.79 10.51
C GLY A 40 -16.89 -2.37 11.07
N THR A 41 -17.81 -3.30 11.22
CA THR A 41 -19.09 -3.06 11.91
C THR A 41 -18.97 -3.14 13.43
N SER A 42 -17.90 -3.78 13.93
CA SER A 42 -17.54 -3.82 15.35
C SER A 42 -16.12 -3.30 15.50
N ILE A 43 -15.90 -2.36 16.40
CA ILE A 43 -14.61 -1.74 16.68
C ILE A 43 -14.46 -1.60 18.19
N GLY A 44 -13.37 -2.13 18.75
CA GLY A 44 -12.93 -1.91 20.12
C GLY A 44 -11.83 -0.86 20.17
N LEU A 45 -11.98 0.15 20.99
CA LEU A 45 -10.99 1.20 21.21
C LEU A 45 -10.42 1.14 22.62
N THR A 46 -9.15 1.55 22.77
CA THR A 46 -8.57 1.90 24.07
C THR A 46 -8.98 3.32 24.49
N TYR A 47 -8.69 3.71 25.72
CA TYR A 47 -8.87 5.09 26.21
C TYR A 47 -8.12 6.13 25.36
N ASP A 48 -6.96 5.76 24.81
CA ASP A 48 -6.15 6.62 23.95
C ASP A 48 -6.64 6.65 22.48
N GLY A 49 -7.81 6.04 22.19
CA GLY A 49 -8.41 6.03 20.86
C GLY A 49 -7.73 5.09 19.86
N LEU A 50 -6.86 4.18 20.31
CA LEU A 50 -6.25 3.14 19.47
C LEU A 50 -7.28 2.05 19.18
N ILE A 51 -7.26 1.51 17.97
CA ILE A 51 -8.12 0.39 17.56
C ILE A 51 -7.50 -0.92 18.05
N ALA A 52 -7.98 -1.40 19.20
CA ALA A 52 -7.52 -2.64 19.81
C ALA A 52 -8.09 -3.88 19.11
N SER A 53 -9.34 -3.83 18.67
CA SER A 53 -10.01 -4.92 17.96
C SER A 53 -10.96 -4.41 16.88
N ALA A 54 -11.16 -5.18 15.82
CA ALA A 54 -12.19 -4.93 14.81
C ALA A 54 -12.40 -6.13 13.90
N ASN A 55 -13.60 -6.27 13.34
CA ASN A 55 -13.91 -7.29 12.33
C ASN A 55 -13.52 -6.84 10.91
N PHE A 56 -12.25 -6.53 10.69
CA PHE A 56 -11.74 -6.12 9.39
C PHE A 56 -11.71 -7.28 8.39
N CYS A 57 -12.27 -7.08 7.17
CA CYS A 57 -12.32 -8.11 6.13
C CYS A 57 -10.98 -8.36 5.44
N LYS A 58 -9.98 -7.51 5.65
CA LYS A 58 -8.63 -7.52 5.04
C LYS A 58 -8.61 -7.48 3.51
N ASN A 59 -9.76 -7.27 2.85
CA ASN A 59 -9.84 -7.19 1.41
C ASN A 59 -9.06 -5.96 0.89
N ARG A 60 -8.33 -6.14 -0.23
CA ARG A 60 -7.50 -5.09 -0.83
C ARG A 60 -8.29 -3.92 -1.40
N PHE A 61 -9.56 -4.15 -1.77
CA PHE A 61 -10.46 -3.15 -2.32
C PHE A 61 -11.37 -2.50 -1.28
N CYS A 62 -11.32 -2.97 -0.04
CA CYS A 62 -12.14 -2.41 1.02
C CYS A 62 -11.57 -1.05 1.47
N PRO A 63 -12.30 0.07 1.35
CA PRO A 63 -11.82 1.40 1.75
C PRO A 63 -11.37 1.48 3.20
N THR A 64 -12.08 0.79 4.11
CA THR A 64 -11.70 0.73 5.53
C THR A 64 -10.36 0.01 5.72
N CYS A 65 -10.18 -1.17 5.09
CA CYS A 65 -8.95 -1.94 5.22
C CYS A 65 -7.76 -1.28 4.51
N GLN A 66 -7.99 -0.62 3.37
CA GLN A 66 -6.95 0.16 2.68
C GLN A 66 -6.44 1.30 3.55
N TRP A 67 -7.36 2.09 4.12
CA TRP A 67 -6.99 3.16 5.04
C TRP A 67 -6.18 2.63 6.23
N ARG A 68 -6.64 1.58 6.90
CA ARG A 68 -5.93 0.99 8.04
C ARG A 68 -4.52 0.51 7.65
N ARG A 69 -4.41 -0.15 6.51
CA ARG A 69 -3.11 -0.60 5.98
C ARG A 69 -2.17 0.57 5.71
N SER A 70 -2.67 1.64 5.08
CA SER A 70 -1.85 2.83 4.79
C SER A 70 -1.35 3.51 6.06
N VAL A 71 -2.20 3.66 7.08
CA VAL A 71 -1.80 4.26 8.38
C VAL A 71 -0.73 3.40 9.05
N LYS A 72 -0.92 2.08 9.11
CA LYS A 72 0.03 1.17 9.75
C LYS A 72 1.35 1.10 8.97
N LEU A 73 1.27 1.00 7.63
CA LEU A 73 2.45 1.01 6.77
C LEU A 73 3.25 2.32 6.88
N PHE A 74 2.57 3.46 6.97
CA PHE A 74 3.24 4.74 7.14
C PHE A 74 4.09 4.74 8.42
N ARG A 75 3.51 4.33 9.57
CA ARG A 75 4.24 4.23 10.83
C ARG A 75 5.42 3.26 10.73
N GLN A 76 5.17 2.05 10.25
CA GLN A 76 6.21 1.02 10.11
C GLN A 76 7.33 1.46 9.15
N ASN A 77 6.99 2.09 8.03
CA ASN A 77 8.00 2.59 7.09
C ASN A 77 8.82 3.74 7.67
N TYR A 78 8.20 4.60 8.48
CA TYR A 78 8.91 5.67 9.18
C TYR A 78 9.91 5.10 10.19
N GLU A 79 9.51 4.13 11.00
CA GLU A 79 10.40 3.45 11.95
C GLU A 79 11.54 2.71 11.23
N CYS A 80 11.26 2.04 10.11
CA CYS A 80 12.29 1.43 9.26
C CYS A 80 13.28 2.47 8.71
N PHE A 81 12.78 3.61 8.28
CA PHE A 81 13.60 4.71 7.75
C PHE A 81 14.57 5.23 8.81
N GLU A 82 14.09 5.50 10.04
CA GLU A 82 14.93 5.95 11.14
C GLU A 82 15.97 4.87 11.55
N TRP A 83 15.56 3.61 11.64
CA TRP A 83 16.47 2.49 11.93
C TRP A 83 17.59 2.37 10.87
N ILE A 84 17.25 2.55 9.58
CA ILE A 84 18.23 2.49 8.49
C ILE A 84 19.21 3.66 8.58
N LYS A 85 18.75 4.88 8.88
CA LYS A 85 19.61 6.05 9.06
C LYS A 85 20.60 5.88 10.19
N GLU A 86 20.14 5.32 11.30
CA GLU A 86 20.99 5.04 12.47
C GLU A 86 22.07 3.99 12.13
N LYS A 87 21.68 2.90 11.48
CA LYS A 87 22.58 1.81 11.14
C LYS A 87 23.56 2.11 10.01
N TYR A 88 23.17 2.98 9.07
CA TYR A 88 23.98 3.36 7.91
C TYR A 88 24.12 4.88 7.81
N PRO A 89 24.96 5.51 8.65
CA PRO A 89 25.11 6.96 8.70
C PRO A 89 25.52 7.53 7.34
N GLY A 90 24.87 8.63 6.95
CA GLY A 90 25.12 9.30 5.68
C GLY A 90 24.50 8.61 4.45
N CYS A 91 23.75 7.51 4.61
CA CYS A 91 22.99 6.93 3.50
C CYS A 91 21.95 7.93 2.97
N ARG A 92 21.63 7.80 1.68
CA ARG A 92 20.63 8.63 1.02
C ARG A 92 19.47 7.74 0.57
N PHE A 93 18.27 8.31 0.60
CA PHE A 93 17.08 7.65 0.08
C PHE A 93 16.70 8.27 -1.26
N VAL A 94 16.41 7.43 -2.23
CA VAL A 94 16.06 7.85 -3.58
C VAL A 94 14.77 7.20 -3.99
N PHE A 95 13.81 8.02 -4.37
CA PHE A 95 12.52 7.56 -4.87
C PHE A 95 12.59 7.35 -6.38
N LEU A 96 12.28 6.15 -6.81
CA LEU A 96 12.26 5.76 -8.22
C LEU A 96 10.86 5.29 -8.60
N THR A 97 10.25 5.91 -9.62
CA THR A 97 9.01 5.43 -10.21
C THR A 97 9.30 4.76 -11.55
N LEU A 98 8.91 3.51 -11.67
CA LEU A 98 9.05 2.70 -12.88
C LEU A 98 7.67 2.44 -13.48
N THR A 99 7.42 2.94 -14.68
CA THR A 99 6.14 2.82 -15.37
C THR A 99 6.21 1.86 -16.54
N VAL A 100 5.04 1.41 -16.99
CA VAL A 100 4.85 0.71 -18.26
C VAL A 100 3.65 1.31 -18.99
N ARG A 101 3.42 0.91 -20.24
CA ARG A 101 2.25 1.36 -21.00
C ARG A 101 0.95 0.92 -20.32
N ASN A 102 -0.04 1.77 -20.43
CA ASN A 102 -1.41 1.46 -20.02
C ASN A 102 -1.94 0.24 -20.79
N VAL A 103 -2.75 -0.55 -20.12
CA VAL A 103 -3.36 -1.74 -20.71
C VAL A 103 -4.87 -1.80 -20.39
N PRO A 104 -5.68 -2.44 -21.26
CA PRO A 104 -7.05 -2.77 -20.91
C PRO A 104 -7.10 -3.83 -19.82
N ILE A 105 -8.26 -4.03 -19.21
CA ILE A 105 -8.44 -4.95 -18.08
C ILE A 105 -8.03 -6.38 -18.44
N ASP A 106 -8.34 -6.87 -19.62
CA ASP A 106 -8.05 -8.23 -20.09
C ASP A 106 -6.53 -8.54 -20.13
N SER A 107 -5.72 -7.50 -20.32
CA SER A 107 -4.25 -7.61 -20.36
C SER A 107 -3.58 -7.26 -19.04
N LEU A 108 -4.32 -6.84 -18.00
CA LEU A 108 -3.75 -6.37 -16.75
C LEU A 108 -2.98 -7.49 -16.03
N SER A 109 -3.56 -8.68 -15.93
CA SER A 109 -2.93 -9.82 -15.22
C SER A 109 -1.58 -10.18 -15.83
N SER A 110 -1.50 -10.34 -17.16
CA SER A 110 -0.24 -10.63 -17.86
C SER A 110 0.77 -9.49 -17.70
N ARG A 111 0.31 -8.23 -17.78
CA ARG A 111 1.17 -7.06 -17.57
C ARG A 111 1.81 -7.03 -16.18
N LEU A 112 1.08 -7.42 -15.13
CA LEU A 112 1.62 -7.47 -13.76
C LEU A 112 2.67 -8.57 -13.59
N VAL A 113 2.47 -9.71 -14.24
CA VAL A 113 3.47 -10.79 -14.31
C VAL A 113 4.74 -10.30 -15.03
N ASP A 114 4.58 -9.67 -16.20
CA ASP A 114 5.70 -9.13 -16.98
C ASP A 114 6.49 -8.06 -16.22
N MET A 115 5.81 -7.17 -15.51
CA MET A 115 6.44 -6.15 -14.66
C MET A 115 7.22 -6.78 -13.50
N SER A 116 6.68 -7.82 -12.87
CA SER A 116 7.38 -8.53 -11.80
C SER A 116 8.63 -9.23 -12.33
N ALA A 117 8.55 -9.85 -13.50
CA ALA A 117 9.69 -10.45 -14.19
C ALA A 117 10.71 -9.39 -14.63
N ALA A 118 10.25 -8.23 -15.12
CA ALA A 118 11.09 -7.10 -15.47
C ALA A 118 11.87 -6.58 -14.26
N TRP A 119 11.21 -6.42 -13.10
CA TRP A 119 11.87 -6.03 -11.86
C TRP A 119 12.96 -7.02 -11.45
N ASN A 120 12.69 -8.32 -11.54
CA ASN A 120 13.69 -9.33 -11.23
C ASN A 120 14.89 -9.25 -12.17
N ARG A 121 14.67 -9.09 -13.48
CA ARG A 121 15.75 -8.86 -14.46
C ARG A 121 16.52 -7.58 -14.15
N PHE A 122 15.82 -6.49 -13.83
CA PHE A 122 16.41 -5.19 -13.52
C PHE A 122 17.39 -5.28 -12.35
N THR A 123 16.97 -5.87 -11.23
CA THR A 123 17.79 -6.00 -10.02
C THR A 123 18.92 -7.03 -10.15
N GLN A 124 18.83 -7.96 -11.11
CA GLN A 124 19.89 -8.94 -11.39
C GLN A 124 20.95 -8.46 -12.38
N ARG A 125 20.73 -7.33 -13.06
CA ARG A 125 21.72 -6.75 -13.97
C ARG A 125 23.00 -6.41 -13.22
N ARG A 126 24.14 -6.65 -13.92
CA ARG A 126 25.48 -6.34 -13.38
C ARG A 126 25.62 -4.85 -13.03
N ASP A 127 25.19 -3.98 -13.93
CA ASP A 127 25.24 -2.53 -13.77
C ASP A 127 24.40 -2.04 -12.58
N PHE A 128 23.22 -2.64 -12.34
CA PHE A 128 22.41 -2.36 -11.13
C PHE A 128 23.11 -2.83 -9.85
N LYS A 129 23.70 -4.02 -9.85
CA LYS A 129 24.44 -4.55 -8.68
C LYS A 129 25.67 -3.70 -8.36
N CYS A 130 26.35 -3.16 -9.38
CA CYS A 130 27.51 -2.27 -9.21
C CYS A 130 27.17 -0.94 -8.53
N LEU A 131 25.89 -0.55 -8.44
CA LEU A 131 25.48 0.62 -7.65
C LEU A 131 25.68 0.43 -6.14
N GLY A 132 25.90 -0.79 -5.67
CA GLY A 132 26.17 -1.09 -4.27
C GLY A 132 25.04 -0.69 -3.32
N LEU A 133 23.78 -0.71 -3.78
CA LEU A 133 22.62 -0.31 -2.97
C LEU A 133 22.51 -1.17 -1.71
N LEU A 134 22.25 -0.54 -0.57
CA LEU A 134 22.04 -1.21 0.73
C LEU A 134 20.73 -2.00 0.78
N GLY A 135 19.73 -1.56 0.03
CA GLY A 135 18.44 -2.21 -0.07
C GLY A 135 17.40 -1.32 -0.73
N TRP A 136 16.17 -1.79 -0.75
CA TRP A 136 15.02 -1.06 -1.31
C TRP A 136 13.70 -1.51 -0.72
N LEU A 137 12.70 -0.64 -0.85
CA LEU A 137 11.29 -0.98 -0.72
C LEU A 137 10.61 -0.74 -2.07
N ARG A 138 9.99 -1.77 -2.66
CA ARG A 138 9.17 -1.66 -3.87
C ARG A 138 7.70 -1.84 -3.52
N VAL A 139 6.87 -0.93 -3.99
CA VAL A 139 5.41 -0.97 -3.86
C VAL A 139 4.78 -0.91 -5.25
N LEU A 140 3.79 -1.75 -5.51
CA LEU A 140 2.95 -1.69 -6.71
C LEU A 140 1.79 -0.75 -6.48
N GLU A 141 1.55 0.16 -7.42
CA GLU A 141 0.33 0.96 -7.51
C GLU A 141 -0.30 0.76 -8.90
N ILE A 142 -1.63 0.75 -8.95
CA ILE A 142 -2.39 0.66 -10.19
C ILE A 142 -3.40 1.79 -10.18
N THR A 143 -3.37 2.63 -11.20
CA THR A 143 -4.37 3.68 -11.41
C THR A 143 -5.21 3.36 -12.64
N ARG A 144 -6.49 3.76 -12.63
CA ARG A 144 -7.39 3.63 -13.77
C ARG A 144 -7.61 4.98 -14.42
N ASN A 145 -7.38 5.07 -15.71
CA ASN A 145 -7.71 6.26 -16.47
C ASN A 145 -9.24 6.32 -16.70
N SER A 146 -9.89 7.35 -16.19
CA SER A 146 -11.35 7.50 -16.25
C SER A 146 -11.88 7.74 -17.67
N PHE A 147 -11.06 8.27 -18.59
CA PHE A 147 -11.45 8.54 -19.97
C PHE A 147 -11.33 7.31 -20.85
N THR A 148 -10.20 6.61 -20.76
CA THR A 148 -9.90 5.46 -21.64
C THR A 148 -10.32 4.13 -21.06
N GLY A 149 -10.59 4.05 -19.75
CA GLY A 149 -10.83 2.81 -19.02
C GLY A 149 -9.55 1.97 -18.82
N SER A 150 -8.40 2.42 -19.31
CA SER A 150 -7.17 1.67 -19.25
C SER A 150 -6.54 1.73 -17.85
N TYR A 151 -5.77 0.70 -17.51
CA TYR A 151 -5.04 0.57 -16.25
C TYR A 151 -3.57 0.89 -16.45
N HIS A 152 -3.01 1.66 -15.51
CA HIS A 152 -1.62 2.08 -15.49
C HIS A 152 -0.92 1.51 -14.24
N PRO A 153 -0.34 0.30 -14.31
CA PRO A 153 0.46 -0.23 -13.23
C PRO A 153 1.85 0.41 -13.22
N HIS A 154 2.35 0.73 -12.02
CA HIS A 154 3.69 1.26 -11.84
C HIS A 154 4.28 0.82 -10.49
N PHE A 155 5.60 0.80 -10.41
CA PHE A 155 6.31 0.57 -9.17
C PHE A 155 6.80 1.90 -8.60
N HIS A 156 6.49 2.11 -7.33
CA HIS A 156 7.16 3.07 -6.47
C HIS A 156 8.26 2.34 -5.70
N VAL A 157 9.48 2.82 -5.80
CA VAL A 157 10.63 2.19 -5.17
C VAL A 157 11.39 3.22 -4.36
N VAL A 158 11.68 2.93 -3.10
CA VAL A 158 12.67 3.69 -2.32
C VAL A 158 13.94 2.88 -2.31
N LEU A 159 15.00 3.43 -2.91
CA LEU A 159 16.34 2.88 -2.90
C LEU A 159 17.12 3.45 -1.72
N VAL A 160 17.91 2.63 -1.05
CA VAL A 160 18.83 3.05 0.01
C VAL A 160 20.25 3.02 -0.55
N VAL A 161 20.83 4.20 -0.71
CA VAL A 161 22.12 4.44 -1.37
C VAL A 161 23.19 4.70 -0.31
N PRO A 162 24.34 4.03 -0.33
CA PRO A 162 25.43 4.29 0.61
C PRO A 162 25.92 5.74 0.57
N ALA A 163 26.53 6.19 1.65
CA ALA A 163 27.21 7.49 1.68
C ALA A 163 28.27 7.58 0.57
N GLY A 164 28.38 8.74 -0.09
CA GLY A 164 29.36 9.00 -1.14
C GLY A 164 29.17 8.24 -2.45
N CYS A 165 28.19 7.33 -2.55
CA CYS A 165 27.93 6.60 -3.78
C CYS A 165 27.36 7.52 -4.85
N TRP A 166 27.91 7.44 -6.06
CA TRP A 166 27.38 8.12 -7.24
C TRP A 166 26.15 7.38 -7.77
N LEU A 167 25.19 8.14 -8.27
CA LEU A 167 24.00 7.60 -8.93
C LEU A 167 24.00 7.98 -10.40
N PRO A 168 23.63 7.07 -11.30
CA PRO A 168 23.45 7.36 -12.71
C PRO A 168 22.39 8.44 -12.96
N ASP A 169 22.47 9.06 -14.14
CA ASP A 169 21.49 10.01 -14.62
C ASP A 169 20.14 9.34 -14.98
N HIS A 170 19.15 10.18 -15.26
CA HIS A 170 17.82 9.72 -15.64
C HIS A 170 17.82 8.82 -16.89
N ALA A 171 18.67 9.12 -17.89
CA ALA A 171 18.73 8.37 -19.14
C ALA A 171 19.21 6.93 -18.91
N TRP A 172 20.14 6.73 -17.99
CA TRP A 172 20.60 5.41 -17.59
C TRP A 172 19.46 4.57 -16.95
N TRP A 173 18.71 5.17 -16.02
CA TRP A 173 17.59 4.47 -15.37
C TRP A 173 16.51 4.08 -16.37
N LEU A 174 16.15 4.98 -17.29
CA LEU A 174 15.18 4.72 -18.35
C LEU A 174 15.65 3.57 -19.26
N ARG A 175 16.89 3.64 -19.76
CA ARG A 175 17.45 2.59 -20.62
C ARG A 175 17.49 1.23 -19.92
N CYS A 176 17.94 1.19 -18.67
CA CYS A 176 18.00 -0.05 -17.89
C CYS A 176 16.61 -0.65 -17.66
N TRP A 177 15.61 0.19 -17.43
CA TRP A 177 14.23 -0.26 -17.27
C TRP A 177 13.63 -0.75 -18.59
N GLN A 178 13.82 -0.04 -19.70
CA GLN A 178 13.42 -0.47 -21.04
C GLN A 178 13.97 -1.87 -21.40
N LEU A 179 15.27 -2.07 -21.16
CA LEU A 179 15.92 -3.35 -21.40
C LEU A 179 15.36 -4.46 -20.49
N ALA A 180 15.13 -4.17 -19.22
CA ALA A 180 14.58 -5.12 -18.26
C ALA A 180 13.12 -5.47 -18.57
N ALA A 181 12.33 -4.49 -18.95
CA ALA A 181 10.93 -4.66 -19.36
C ALA A 181 10.81 -5.26 -20.77
N ARG A 182 11.87 -5.25 -21.59
CA ARG A 182 11.86 -5.62 -22.99
C ARG A 182 10.87 -4.76 -23.80
N ASP A 183 10.79 -3.48 -23.45
CA ASP A 183 9.84 -2.53 -24.02
C ASP A 183 10.53 -1.17 -24.23
N ALA A 184 11.02 -0.91 -25.43
CA ALA A 184 11.66 0.35 -25.80
C ALA A 184 10.67 1.53 -25.89
N SER A 185 9.36 1.26 -25.86
CA SER A 185 8.32 2.29 -25.92
C SER A 185 8.04 2.96 -24.56
N ILE A 186 8.67 2.51 -23.49
CA ILE A 186 8.62 3.19 -22.20
C ILE A 186 9.35 4.52 -22.32
N MET A 187 8.64 5.62 -22.07
CA MET A 187 9.18 6.97 -22.24
C MET A 187 9.57 7.64 -20.93
N PHE A 188 9.18 7.04 -19.79
CA PHE A 188 9.26 7.74 -18.53
C PHE A 188 9.67 6.83 -17.35
N VAL A 189 10.63 7.31 -16.59
CA VAL A 189 10.95 6.92 -15.22
C VAL A 189 11.08 8.21 -14.42
N ASN A 190 10.88 8.19 -13.12
CA ASN A 190 11.11 9.37 -12.29
C ASN A 190 12.08 9.01 -11.17
N LEU A 191 13.08 9.85 -10.97
CA LEU A 191 14.07 9.69 -9.92
C LEU A 191 14.17 10.99 -9.13
N ARG A 192 13.99 10.94 -7.81
CA ARG A 192 14.17 12.07 -6.91
C ARG A 192 14.81 11.66 -5.60
N VAL A 193 15.68 12.49 -5.07
CA VAL A 193 16.23 12.30 -3.72
C VAL A 193 15.10 12.55 -2.71
N VAL A 194 15.02 11.68 -1.71
CA VAL A 194 14.06 11.77 -0.62
C VAL A 194 14.77 12.41 0.56
N ASP A 195 14.25 13.53 1.01
CA ASP A 195 14.79 14.29 2.15
C ASP A 195 14.41 13.73 3.52
N GLY A 196 13.64 12.61 3.53
CA GLY A 196 13.10 12.02 4.75
C GLY A 196 11.87 12.72 5.30
N SER A 197 11.28 13.63 4.52
CA SER A 197 10.02 14.27 4.88
C SER A 197 8.88 13.25 4.97
N LYS A 198 7.89 13.54 5.83
CA LYS A 198 6.69 12.69 5.97
C LYS A 198 6.02 12.43 4.62
N SER A 199 5.97 13.41 3.72
CA SER A 199 5.36 13.29 2.40
C SER A 199 6.01 12.22 1.52
N SER A 200 7.32 12.05 1.60
CA SER A 200 8.06 11.04 0.86
C SER A 200 7.78 9.61 1.37
N ILE A 201 7.58 9.46 2.68
CA ILE A 201 7.22 8.18 3.29
C ILE A 201 5.74 7.86 3.02
N GLU A 202 4.88 8.87 3.01
CA GLU A 202 3.47 8.70 2.66
C GLU A 202 3.29 8.10 1.27
N GLU A 203 4.10 8.50 0.29
CA GLU A 203 4.00 8.02 -1.09
C GLU A 203 4.18 6.50 -1.19
N VAL A 204 5.19 5.94 -0.48
CA VAL A 204 5.43 4.48 -0.47
C VAL A 204 4.57 3.72 0.54
N SER A 205 3.77 4.43 1.32
CA SER A 205 2.82 3.85 2.28
C SER A 205 1.39 3.81 1.72
N LYS A 206 1.15 4.42 0.56
CA LYS A 206 -0.11 4.29 -0.18
C LYS A 206 -0.30 2.85 -0.62
N TYR A 207 -1.53 2.39 -0.50
CA TYR A 207 -1.85 1.02 -0.90
C TYR A 207 -2.27 0.95 -2.37
N VAL A 208 -2.21 -0.22 -2.94
CA VAL A 208 -2.21 -0.62 -4.36
C VAL A 208 -3.23 0.09 -5.26
N VAL A 209 -4.37 0.50 -4.71
CA VAL A 209 -5.50 1.09 -5.47
C VAL A 209 -6.09 2.25 -4.69
N LYS A 210 -6.40 3.35 -5.36
CA LYS A 210 -6.99 4.54 -4.70
C LYS A 210 -8.53 4.50 -4.77
N ASP A 211 -9.20 4.94 -3.69
CA ASP A 211 -10.67 5.09 -3.67
C ASP A 211 -11.18 5.96 -4.83
N SER A 212 -10.39 6.98 -5.25
CA SER A 212 -10.72 7.89 -6.35
C SER A 212 -10.85 7.20 -7.71
N ASP A 213 -10.12 6.09 -7.93
CA ASP A 213 -10.12 5.36 -9.20
C ASP A 213 -11.45 4.62 -9.44
N PHE A 214 -12.28 4.49 -8.40
CA PHE A 214 -13.60 3.86 -8.42
C PHE A 214 -14.75 4.86 -8.38
N SER A 215 -14.51 6.10 -8.81
CA SER A 215 -15.59 7.05 -9.06
C SER A 215 -16.47 6.58 -10.23
N GLY A 216 -17.76 6.91 -10.21
CA GLY A 216 -18.69 6.45 -11.25
C GLY A 216 -19.05 4.96 -11.18
N SER A 217 -19.42 4.34 -12.30
CA SER A 217 -19.87 2.95 -12.41
C SER A 217 -19.20 2.15 -13.54
N ALA A 218 -18.49 2.81 -14.45
CA ALA A 218 -17.90 2.17 -15.64
C ALA A 218 -16.91 1.02 -15.33
N TRP A 219 -16.25 1.05 -14.17
CA TRP A 219 -15.30 0.03 -13.72
C TRP A 219 -15.99 -1.21 -13.12
N VAL A 220 -17.29 -1.16 -12.83
CA VAL A 220 -17.98 -2.23 -12.08
C VAL A 220 -17.96 -3.55 -12.83
N SER A 221 -18.20 -3.53 -14.13
CA SER A 221 -18.12 -4.73 -14.98
C SER A 221 -16.73 -5.33 -15.07
N GLU A 222 -15.68 -4.51 -14.91
CA GLU A 222 -14.27 -4.92 -14.96
C GLU A 222 -13.77 -5.48 -13.60
N PHE A 223 -14.55 -5.30 -12.53
CA PHE A 223 -14.11 -5.61 -11.17
C PHE A 223 -13.74 -7.09 -10.94
N PRO A 224 -14.44 -8.10 -11.47
CA PRO A 224 -14.05 -9.50 -11.29
C PRO A 224 -12.65 -9.79 -11.83
N GLU A 225 -12.32 -9.29 -13.02
CA GLU A 225 -11.01 -9.42 -13.67
C GLU A 225 -9.92 -8.67 -12.89
N LEU A 226 -10.24 -7.44 -12.45
CA LEU A 226 -9.34 -6.64 -11.61
C LEU A 226 -9.04 -7.35 -10.28
N TYR A 227 -10.06 -7.89 -9.65
CA TYR A 227 -9.94 -8.66 -8.41
C TYR A 227 -9.05 -9.88 -8.61
N LYS A 228 -9.28 -10.64 -9.68
CA LYS A 228 -8.48 -11.80 -10.07
C LYS A 228 -7.03 -11.41 -10.37
N ALA A 229 -6.82 -10.36 -11.16
CA ALA A 229 -5.48 -9.88 -11.52
C ALA A 229 -4.62 -9.54 -10.30
N LEU A 230 -5.22 -9.04 -9.22
CA LEU A 230 -4.52 -8.66 -7.99
C LEU A 230 -4.46 -9.76 -6.91
N SER A 231 -5.19 -10.87 -7.07
CA SER A 231 -5.36 -11.87 -5.99
C SER A 231 -4.04 -12.47 -5.49
N HIS A 232 -3.05 -12.65 -6.36
CA HIS A 232 -1.77 -13.29 -6.03
C HIS A 232 -0.56 -12.38 -6.25
N VAL A 233 -0.78 -11.09 -6.45
CA VAL A 233 0.31 -10.15 -6.71
C VAL A 233 0.90 -9.64 -5.40
N ARG A 234 2.22 -9.72 -5.30
CA ARG A 234 2.95 -9.14 -4.16
C ARG A 234 3.12 -7.63 -4.36
N CYS A 235 2.32 -6.87 -3.63
CA CYS A 235 2.28 -5.42 -3.79
C CYS A 235 3.35 -4.69 -2.99
N PHE A 236 3.85 -5.29 -1.91
CA PHE A 236 4.85 -4.74 -1.01
C PHE A 236 6.07 -5.67 -0.96
N SER A 237 7.25 -5.19 -1.33
CA SER A 237 8.46 -6.03 -1.46
C SER A 237 9.70 -5.31 -0.94
N PRO A 238 10.05 -5.49 0.35
CA PRO A 238 11.29 -4.99 0.93
C PRO A 238 12.47 -5.92 0.58
N ALA A 239 13.68 -5.36 0.44
CA ALA A 239 14.91 -6.11 0.26
C ALA A 239 16.11 -5.41 0.93
N GLY A 240 17.18 -6.16 1.18
CA GLY A 240 18.38 -5.66 1.85
C GLY A 240 18.05 -5.03 3.19
N CYS A 241 18.66 -3.88 3.49
CA CYS A 241 18.51 -3.18 4.77
C CYS A 241 17.05 -2.87 5.13
N TRP A 242 16.16 -2.66 4.13
CA TRP A 242 14.73 -2.45 4.41
C TRP A 242 14.03 -3.70 4.94
N ARG A 243 14.35 -4.86 4.40
CA ARG A 243 13.85 -6.14 4.93
C ARG A 243 14.43 -6.43 6.32
N ASP A 244 15.71 -6.09 6.53
CA ASP A 244 16.40 -6.33 7.79
C ASP A 244 15.85 -5.42 8.90
N SER A 245 15.55 -4.14 8.60
CA SER A 245 14.88 -3.23 9.54
C SER A 245 13.51 -3.74 9.95
N ARG A 246 12.68 -4.19 8.98
CA ARG A 246 11.36 -4.76 9.31
C ARG A 246 11.46 -5.98 10.22
N ARG A 247 12.46 -6.84 9.99
CA ARG A 247 12.72 -8.01 10.85
C ARG A 247 13.18 -7.60 12.24
N ALA A 248 14.12 -6.66 12.34
CA ALA A 248 14.64 -6.15 13.60
C ALA A 248 13.55 -5.48 14.46
N LEU A 249 12.60 -4.78 13.81
CA LEU A 249 11.47 -4.12 14.46
C LEU A 249 10.24 -5.04 14.65
N GLY A 250 10.33 -6.32 14.28
CA GLY A 250 9.24 -7.30 14.46
C GLY A 250 8.03 -7.10 13.56
N PHE A 251 8.15 -6.37 12.44
CA PHE A 251 7.02 -6.10 11.55
C PHE A 251 6.70 -7.29 10.65
N VAL A 252 5.44 -7.69 10.66
CA VAL A 252 4.92 -8.75 9.78
C VAL A 252 4.60 -8.23 8.38
N ASP A 253 4.34 -9.17 7.45
CA ASP A 253 3.89 -8.83 6.09
C ASP A 253 2.57 -8.03 6.14
N PRO A 254 2.47 -6.88 5.44
CA PRO A 254 1.28 -6.02 5.48
C PRO A 254 -0.02 -6.70 5.05
N ASP A 255 0.05 -7.72 4.17
CA ASP A 255 -1.14 -8.46 3.73
C ASP A 255 -1.61 -9.48 4.79
N LYS A 256 -0.76 -9.83 5.76
CA LYS A 256 -1.06 -10.76 6.87
C LYS A 256 -1.37 -10.05 8.18
N ASP A 257 -1.10 -8.75 8.26
CA ASP A 257 -1.26 -7.96 9.47
C ASP A 257 -2.72 -7.87 9.94
N SER A 258 -2.90 -7.70 11.26
CA SER A 258 -4.22 -7.59 11.92
C SER A 258 -5.00 -6.34 11.51
N LEU A 259 -4.33 -5.29 11.08
CA LEU A 259 -4.85 -3.95 10.79
C LEU A 259 -5.35 -3.17 12.04
N THR A 260 -5.26 -3.76 13.22
CA THR A 260 -5.44 -3.07 14.51
C THR A 260 -4.16 -2.32 14.89
N ASP A 261 -4.26 -1.42 15.86
CA ASP A 261 -3.08 -0.76 16.42
C ASP A 261 -2.34 -1.73 17.35
N ASP A 262 -1.03 -1.50 17.52
CA ASP A 262 -0.23 -2.29 18.47
C ASP A 262 -0.51 -1.73 19.87
N VAL A 263 -1.27 -2.47 20.65
CA VAL A 263 -1.60 -2.14 22.03
C VAL A 263 -0.61 -2.86 22.92
N SER A 264 0.06 -2.14 23.80
CA SER A 264 0.98 -2.74 24.78
C SER A 264 0.25 -3.74 25.66
N THR A 265 0.82 -4.92 25.84
CA THR A 265 0.23 -6.09 26.52
C THR A 265 0.05 -5.94 28.04
N GLY A 266 0.18 -4.75 28.62
CA GLY A 266 0.11 -4.49 30.06
C GLY A 266 -1.19 -3.90 30.58
N GLY A 267 -2.23 -3.71 29.78
CA GLY A 267 -3.50 -3.09 30.17
C GLY A 267 -4.71 -3.68 29.49
N LYS A 268 -5.88 -3.22 29.86
CA LYS A 268 -7.14 -3.60 29.21
C LYS A 268 -7.04 -3.49 27.70
N ILE A 269 -7.33 -4.58 27.00
CA ILE A 269 -7.15 -4.70 25.55
C ILE A 269 -8.14 -3.80 24.79
N GLN A 270 -9.30 -3.52 25.38
CA GLN A 270 -10.27 -2.56 24.84
C GLN A 270 -11.13 -2.00 25.98
N ASP A 271 -11.35 -0.70 25.96
CA ASP A 271 -12.13 0.01 26.97
C ASP A 271 -13.55 0.31 26.48
N PHE A 272 -13.70 0.49 25.17
CA PHE A 272 -14.97 0.80 24.52
C PHE A 272 -15.24 -0.09 23.34
N VAL A 273 -16.47 -0.58 23.20
CA VAL A 273 -16.95 -1.33 22.04
C VAL A 273 -18.00 -0.51 21.31
N TYR A 274 -17.80 -0.33 20.01
CA TYR A 274 -18.71 0.39 19.13
C TYR A 274 -19.26 -0.54 18.06
N LEU A 275 -20.58 -0.52 17.88
CA LEU A 275 -21.23 -1.17 16.75
C LEU A 275 -21.75 -0.14 15.75
N TYR A 276 -21.59 -0.43 14.48
CA TYR A 276 -22.12 0.38 13.39
C TYR A 276 -23.56 -0.03 13.08
N ASN A 277 -24.50 0.89 13.29
CA ASN A 277 -25.94 0.68 13.06
C ASN A 277 -26.39 1.10 11.63
N PHE A 278 -25.49 1.09 10.66
CA PHE A 278 -25.67 1.54 9.26
C PHE A 278 -25.88 3.05 9.06
N LYS A 279 -25.82 3.84 10.12
CA LYS A 279 -25.79 5.31 10.11
C LYS A 279 -24.56 5.84 10.81
N MET A 280 -24.31 5.37 12.02
CA MET A 280 -23.19 5.79 12.87
C MET A 280 -22.70 4.64 13.76
N PHE A 281 -21.54 4.81 14.36
CA PHE A 281 -21.10 3.94 15.44
C PHE A 281 -21.78 4.33 16.75
N ALA A 282 -22.33 3.35 17.46
CA ALA A 282 -22.89 3.50 18.80
C ALA A 282 -22.05 2.70 19.79
N CYS A 283 -21.71 3.33 20.93
CA CYS A 283 -21.04 2.63 22.02
C CYS A 283 -22.04 1.67 22.69
N ILE A 284 -21.62 0.40 22.86
CA ILE A 284 -22.48 -0.65 23.47
C ILE A 284 -21.90 -1.24 24.75
N GLY A 285 -20.65 -0.88 25.11
CA GLY A 285 -20.04 -1.40 26.34
C GLY A 285 -18.78 -0.65 26.72
N PHE A 286 -18.53 -0.68 28.02
CA PHE A 286 -17.30 -0.22 28.67
C PHE A 286 -16.73 -1.42 29.45
N HIS A 287 -15.41 -1.61 29.41
CA HIS A 287 -14.72 -2.65 30.17
C HIS A 287 -13.70 -2.04 31.14
#